data_965c9ba974a5804d2055ce68bba32fd3
#
_entry.id   965c9ba974a5804d2055ce68bba32fd3
#
_cell.length_a   1.000
_cell.length_b   1.000
_cell.length_c   1.000
_cell.angle_alpha   90.00
_cell.angle_beta   90.00
_cell.angle_gamma   90.00
#
_symmetry.space_group_name_H-M   'P 1'
#
loop_
_entity.id
_entity.type
_entity.pdbx_description
1 polymer ?
#
loop_
_entity_poly.entity_id
_entity_poly.type
_entity_poly.pdbx_seq_one_letter_code
_entity_poly.pdbx_strand_id
1 'polypeptide(L)'
;MSSLGEVIITGRVAAGMTQADLADAIGVTQAAMSRYENDLREPDRDTIDQIAYALGVTVRFLERASRPSAALAVDAHMRRRATAKPTVWRQMEAQLNMLRMHSDCLREEVALAASLSMPGFDPFTVDPADAARMTRTQWQMPTGPARSIVRWIEAAGSVVVMTDLGNQRVDGLSQWTADHPVIVVNSGNPTDRLRWTLAHEIGHLVLHREDATADLEREADAFAAEFLMPEALIRPELANLTLGTAVDLKREWGVSVAALIQRAHQLGVLSDARRASLFKQLSARGWRVREPASDEIAPERAQLLDHINSHLRGRGLDDAEVAQLAGYRSANNNRLMPPRGRTLHAVSG
;
A
#
# COMPACT_ATOMS: atom_id res chain seq x y z
N MET A 1 4.28 -13.16 16.97
CA MET A 1 5.43 -12.48 17.64
C MET A 1 6.61 -12.59 16.71
N SER A 2 7.15 -11.49 16.20
CA SER A 2 8.35 -11.58 15.35
C SER A 2 9.55 -11.81 16.23
N SER A 3 10.27 -12.89 16.01
CA SER A 3 11.58 -13.14 16.61
C SER A 3 12.68 -12.39 15.84
N LEU A 4 13.89 -12.33 16.39
CA LEU A 4 15.03 -11.75 15.66
C LEU A 4 15.28 -12.50 14.35
N GLY A 5 15.16 -13.83 14.37
CA GLY A 5 15.29 -14.66 13.18
C GLY A 5 14.28 -14.31 12.09
N GLU A 6 13.00 -14.12 12.45
CA GLU A 6 11.95 -13.70 11.50
C GLU A 6 12.23 -12.31 10.89
N VAL A 7 12.75 -11.36 11.68
CA VAL A 7 13.13 -10.03 11.15
C VAL A 7 14.30 -10.15 10.18
N ILE A 8 15.31 -10.99 10.49
CA ILE A 8 16.44 -11.25 9.59
C ILE A 8 15.94 -11.89 8.28
N ILE A 9 15.09 -12.91 8.35
CA ILE A 9 14.47 -13.54 7.17
C ILE A 9 13.74 -12.48 6.32
N THR A 10 12.90 -11.67 6.98
CA THR A 10 12.11 -10.63 6.30
C THR A 10 13.02 -9.62 5.59
N GLY A 11 14.04 -9.11 6.27
CA GLY A 11 15.01 -8.17 5.68
C GLY A 11 15.76 -8.77 4.50
N ARG A 12 16.23 -10.01 4.64
CA ARG A 12 16.94 -10.74 3.60
C ARG A 12 16.05 -10.98 2.36
N VAL A 13 14.83 -11.47 2.56
CA VAL A 13 13.89 -11.72 1.47
C VAL A 13 13.49 -10.41 0.79
N ALA A 14 13.28 -9.34 1.55
CA ALA A 14 12.98 -8.01 1.01
C ALA A 14 14.12 -7.47 0.13
N ALA A 15 15.38 -7.76 0.52
CA ALA A 15 16.56 -7.42 -0.27
C ALA A 15 16.79 -8.34 -1.48
N GLY A 16 15.98 -9.39 -1.66
CA GLY A 16 16.13 -10.36 -2.74
C GLY A 16 17.33 -11.31 -2.55
N MET A 17 17.86 -11.41 -1.35
CA MET A 17 19.02 -12.25 -1.02
C MET A 17 18.59 -13.68 -0.67
N THR A 18 19.40 -14.66 -1.06
CA THR A 18 19.32 -16.01 -0.52
C THR A 18 19.99 -16.07 0.87
N GLN A 19 19.76 -17.15 1.60
CA GLN A 19 20.42 -17.36 2.90
C GLN A 19 21.96 -17.44 2.76
N ALA A 20 22.43 -18.01 1.64
CA ALA A 20 23.85 -18.05 1.32
C ALA A 20 24.42 -16.66 1.04
N ASP A 21 23.71 -15.83 0.26
CA ASP A 21 24.15 -14.47 -0.06
C ASP A 21 24.34 -13.61 1.22
N LEU A 22 23.42 -13.73 2.20
CA LEU A 22 23.54 -12.99 3.45
C LEU A 22 24.69 -13.57 4.31
N ALA A 23 24.84 -14.90 4.35
CA ALA A 23 25.92 -15.57 5.06
C ALA A 23 27.30 -15.13 4.54
N ASP A 24 27.46 -15.12 3.22
CA ASP A 24 28.68 -14.69 2.53
C ASP A 24 28.98 -13.20 2.78
N ALA A 25 27.92 -12.36 2.75
CA ALA A 25 28.05 -10.91 2.99
C ALA A 25 28.60 -10.56 4.39
N ILE A 26 28.34 -11.42 5.37
CA ILE A 26 28.80 -11.21 6.76
C ILE A 26 29.91 -12.17 7.21
N GLY A 27 30.44 -12.99 6.28
CA GLY A 27 31.57 -13.87 6.56
C GLY A 27 31.28 -15.06 7.49
N VAL A 28 30.03 -15.56 7.51
CA VAL A 28 29.63 -16.75 8.28
C VAL A 28 29.23 -17.89 7.35
N THR A 29 29.12 -19.13 7.88
CA THR A 29 28.61 -20.25 7.11
C THR A 29 27.08 -20.16 6.94
N GLN A 30 26.55 -20.69 5.84
CA GLN A 30 25.09 -20.79 5.65
C GLN A 30 24.41 -21.56 6.81
N ALA A 31 25.08 -22.58 7.37
CA ALA A 31 24.57 -23.30 8.54
C ALA A 31 24.45 -22.44 9.79
N ALA A 32 25.38 -21.50 10.00
CA ALA A 32 25.28 -20.51 11.09
C ALA A 32 24.13 -19.54 10.84
N MET A 33 24.02 -18.99 9.62
CA MET A 33 22.91 -18.12 9.24
C MET A 33 21.55 -18.81 9.41
N SER A 34 21.43 -20.07 9.00
CA SER A 34 20.21 -20.85 9.22
C SER A 34 19.84 -20.99 10.69
N ARG A 35 20.80 -21.14 11.58
CA ARG A 35 20.55 -21.19 13.04
C ARG A 35 20.08 -19.84 13.58
N TYR A 36 20.62 -18.72 13.10
CA TYR A 36 20.17 -17.36 13.46
C TYR A 36 18.75 -17.11 12.99
N GLU A 37 18.42 -17.43 11.73
CA GLU A 37 17.09 -17.25 11.15
C GLU A 37 16.00 -18.12 11.81
N ASN A 38 16.37 -19.28 12.40
CA ASN A 38 15.43 -20.17 13.09
C ASN A 38 15.48 -20.00 14.62
N ASP A 39 16.15 -18.96 15.13
CA ASP A 39 16.32 -18.69 16.57
C ASP A 39 16.95 -19.86 17.37
N LEU A 40 17.70 -20.73 16.69
CA LEU A 40 18.41 -21.86 17.31
C LEU A 40 19.75 -21.43 17.94
N ARG A 41 20.21 -20.25 17.60
CA ARG A 41 21.40 -19.61 18.14
C ARG A 41 21.26 -18.10 18.04
N GLU A 42 21.54 -17.38 19.11
CA GLU A 42 21.63 -15.92 19.08
C GLU A 42 22.96 -15.49 18.44
N PRO A 43 22.93 -14.55 17.45
CA PRO A 43 24.15 -13.93 16.95
C PRO A 43 24.78 -13.04 18.04
N ASP A 44 26.10 -13.00 18.12
CA ASP A 44 26.80 -12.05 18.98
C ASP A 44 26.67 -10.61 18.42
N ARG A 45 27.15 -9.64 19.22
CA ARG A 45 26.97 -8.22 18.89
C ARG A 45 27.63 -7.83 17.55
N ASP A 46 28.82 -8.36 17.29
CA ASP A 46 29.53 -8.07 16.04
C ASP A 46 28.79 -8.67 14.84
N THR A 47 28.25 -9.87 14.99
CA THR A 47 27.41 -10.53 13.96
C THR A 47 26.11 -9.76 13.72
N ILE A 48 25.44 -9.24 14.79
CA ILE A 48 24.23 -8.40 14.64
C ILE A 48 24.55 -7.12 13.87
N ASP A 49 25.67 -6.46 14.18
CA ASP A 49 26.13 -5.26 13.47
C ASP A 49 26.39 -5.55 11.98
N GLN A 50 26.99 -6.70 11.66
CA GLN A 50 27.24 -7.12 10.28
C GLN A 50 25.94 -7.44 9.54
N ILE A 51 24.99 -8.14 10.18
CA ILE A 51 23.65 -8.39 9.63
C ILE A 51 22.92 -7.07 9.35
N ALA A 52 22.89 -6.17 10.33
CA ALA A 52 22.27 -4.85 10.17
C ALA A 52 22.89 -4.07 9.01
N TYR A 53 24.23 -4.12 8.89
CA TYR A 53 24.96 -3.51 7.79
C TYR A 53 24.56 -4.08 6.43
N ALA A 54 24.56 -5.40 6.29
CA ALA A 54 24.23 -6.10 5.04
C ALA A 54 22.78 -5.84 4.62
N LEU A 55 21.87 -5.72 5.58
CA LEU A 55 20.46 -5.42 5.33
C LEU A 55 20.16 -3.91 5.18
N GLY A 56 21.13 -3.03 5.40
CA GLY A 56 20.97 -1.57 5.30
C GLY A 56 20.11 -0.95 6.40
N VAL A 57 19.99 -1.62 7.54
CA VAL A 57 19.20 -1.18 8.72
C VAL A 57 20.11 -0.86 9.90
N THR A 58 19.58 -0.22 10.95
CA THR A 58 20.29 -0.02 12.21
C THR A 58 20.14 -1.25 13.11
N VAL A 59 21.09 -1.48 14.03
CA VAL A 59 20.95 -2.53 15.07
C VAL A 59 19.70 -2.30 15.90
N ARG A 60 19.44 -1.03 16.27
CA ARG A 60 18.23 -0.63 17.00
C ARG A 60 16.94 -1.06 16.27
N PHE A 61 16.92 -1.01 14.94
CA PHE A 61 15.79 -1.50 14.14
C PHE A 61 15.59 -3.01 14.35
N LEU A 62 16.64 -3.82 14.25
CA LEU A 62 16.55 -5.27 14.45
C LEU A 62 16.05 -5.61 15.87
N GLU A 63 16.60 -4.95 16.89
CA GLU A 63 16.20 -5.13 18.29
C GLU A 63 14.76 -4.72 18.57
N ARG A 64 14.27 -3.66 17.89
CA ARG A 64 12.89 -3.18 18.04
C ARG A 64 11.89 -4.06 17.32
N ALA A 65 12.17 -4.39 16.07
CA ALA A 65 11.29 -5.20 15.24
C ALA A 65 11.07 -6.62 15.81
N SER A 66 12.00 -7.09 16.64
CA SER A 66 11.90 -8.38 17.34
C SER A 66 11.12 -8.33 18.66
N ARG A 67 10.63 -7.17 19.11
CA ARG A 67 9.84 -7.07 20.35
C ARG A 67 8.42 -7.60 20.17
N PRO A 68 7.82 -8.21 21.21
CA PRO A 68 6.48 -8.81 21.13
C PRO A 68 5.36 -7.83 20.72
N SER A 69 5.51 -6.53 21.03
CA SER A 69 4.54 -5.49 20.66
C SER A 69 4.53 -5.13 19.18
N ALA A 70 5.57 -5.51 18.43
CA ALA A 70 5.67 -5.26 17.00
C ALA A 70 5.00 -6.33 16.12
N ALA A 71 4.49 -7.39 16.72
CA ALA A 71 4.17 -8.64 16.05
C ALA A 71 2.68 -9.01 16.09
N LEU A 72 1.84 -8.16 15.61
CA LEU A 72 0.61 -8.67 14.99
C LEU A 72 0.94 -8.90 13.51
N ALA A 73 1.37 -10.13 13.19
CA ALA A 73 1.37 -10.62 11.83
C ALA A 73 -0.09 -10.74 11.39
N VAL A 74 -0.69 -9.63 11.03
CA VAL A 74 -1.92 -9.65 10.25
C VAL A 74 -1.46 -10.02 8.85
N ASP A 75 -1.98 -11.10 8.32
CA ASP A 75 -1.71 -11.51 6.94
C ASP A 75 -1.88 -10.29 6.03
N ALA A 76 -0.85 -9.97 5.24
CA ALA A 76 -0.94 -8.89 4.30
C ALA A 76 -2.04 -9.26 3.29
N HIS A 77 -3.12 -8.47 3.26
CA HIS A 77 -4.18 -8.64 2.28
C HIS A 77 -3.62 -8.18 0.93
N MET A 78 -3.26 -9.16 0.11
CA MET A 78 -2.64 -8.92 -1.16
C MET A 78 -3.52 -9.40 -2.30
N ARG A 79 -3.85 -8.51 -3.22
CA ARG A 79 -4.52 -8.89 -4.45
C ARG A 79 -3.61 -9.80 -5.27
N ARG A 80 -3.79 -11.10 -5.09
CA ARG A 80 -3.05 -12.13 -5.81
C ARG A 80 -3.57 -12.20 -7.24
N ARG A 81 -2.98 -11.42 -8.15
CA ARG A 81 -3.17 -11.72 -9.57
C ARG A 81 -2.58 -13.11 -9.85
N ALA A 82 -3.39 -14.02 -10.36
CA ALA A 82 -3.09 -15.44 -10.59
C ALA A 82 -1.81 -15.72 -11.42
N THR A 83 -1.12 -14.69 -11.91
CA THR A 83 0.02 -14.76 -12.82
C THR A 83 1.37 -14.38 -12.22
N ALA A 84 1.42 -13.92 -10.96
CA ALA A 84 2.71 -13.58 -10.34
C ALA A 84 3.39 -14.81 -9.75
N LYS A 85 4.73 -14.94 -9.95
CA LYS A 85 5.51 -16.05 -9.39
C LYS A 85 5.50 -15.97 -7.84
N PRO A 86 5.41 -17.11 -7.12
CA PRO A 86 5.40 -17.13 -5.65
C PRO A 86 6.60 -16.42 -5.01
N THR A 87 7.77 -16.46 -5.64
CA THR A 87 8.99 -15.79 -5.17
C THR A 87 8.87 -14.26 -5.21
N VAL A 88 8.23 -13.72 -6.24
CA VAL A 88 7.98 -12.27 -6.38
C VAL A 88 7.04 -11.81 -5.27
N TRP A 89 5.98 -12.57 -4.99
CA TRP A 89 5.05 -12.29 -3.92
C TRP A 89 5.71 -12.24 -2.55
N ARG A 90 6.50 -13.28 -2.22
CA ARG A 90 7.24 -13.34 -0.94
C ARG A 90 8.15 -12.14 -0.74
N GLN A 91 8.84 -11.73 -1.83
CA GLN A 91 9.72 -10.56 -1.75
C GLN A 91 8.93 -9.27 -1.50
N MET A 92 7.79 -9.09 -2.16
CA MET A 92 6.96 -7.90 -1.98
C MET A 92 6.30 -7.85 -0.60
N GLU A 93 5.82 -8.98 -0.10
CA GLU A 93 5.32 -9.12 1.26
C GLU A 93 6.41 -8.76 2.28
N ALA A 94 7.61 -9.26 2.09
CA ALA A 94 8.75 -8.92 2.93
C ALA A 94 9.08 -7.41 2.85
N GLN A 95 9.02 -6.79 1.67
CA GLN A 95 9.21 -5.36 1.51
C GLN A 95 8.14 -4.54 2.24
N LEU A 96 6.87 -4.94 2.17
CA LEU A 96 5.79 -4.31 2.93
C LEU A 96 6.03 -4.43 4.44
N ASN A 97 6.39 -5.63 4.92
CA ASN A 97 6.70 -5.85 6.33
C ASN A 97 7.88 -4.98 6.80
N MET A 98 8.92 -4.83 5.98
CA MET A 98 10.05 -3.92 6.28
C MET A 98 9.56 -2.47 6.36
N LEU A 99 8.77 -1.99 5.41
CA LEU A 99 8.22 -0.63 5.43
C LEU A 99 7.33 -0.39 6.66
N ARG A 100 6.52 -1.37 7.05
CA ARG A 100 5.73 -1.35 8.27
C ARG A 100 6.62 -1.18 9.51
N MET A 101 7.65 -2.02 9.66
CA MET A 101 8.59 -1.95 10.80
C MET A 101 9.34 -0.60 10.83
N HIS A 102 9.73 -0.07 9.68
CA HIS A 102 10.33 1.27 9.58
C HIS A 102 9.36 2.39 9.96
N SER A 103 8.08 2.25 9.58
CA SER A 103 7.02 3.18 9.98
C SER A 103 6.79 3.16 11.50
N ASP A 104 6.81 1.97 12.12
CA ASP A 104 6.71 1.83 13.58
C ASP A 104 7.88 2.50 14.28
N CYS A 105 9.13 2.31 13.79
CA CYS A 105 10.30 3.00 14.31
C CYS A 105 10.16 4.53 14.25
N LEU A 106 9.68 5.05 13.14
CA LEU A 106 9.48 6.48 12.94
C LEU A 106 8.40 7.04 13.90
N ARG A 107 7.30 6.33 14.08
CA ARG A 107 6.20 6.75 14.96
C ARG A 107 6.57 6.87 16.43
N GLU A 108 7.45 6.02 16.91
CA GLU A 108 7.93 6.12 18.29
C GLU A 108 8.76 7.40 18.53
N GLU A 109 9.38 7.94 17.48
CA GLU A 109 10.19 9.16 17.55
C GLU A 109 9.39 10.43 17.22
N VAL A 110 8.29 10.27 16.49
CA VAL A 110 7.45 11.38 16.03
C VAL A 110 6.00 11.09 16.40
N ALA A 111 5.45 11.89 17.33
CA ALA A 111 4.03 11.80 17.66
C ALA A 111 3.19 12.26 16.46
N LEU A 112 2.46 11.31 15.86
CA LEU A 112 1.53 11.57 14.77
C LEU A 112 0.12 11.68 15.35
N ALA A 113 -0.45 12.88 15.35
CA ALA A 113 -1.84 13.07 15.71
C ALA A 113 -2.72 12.90 14.47
N ALA A 114 -3.49 11.81 14.42
CA ALA A 114 -4.54 11.65 13.43
C ALA A 114 -5.74 12.53 13.77
N SER A 115 -6.29 13.22 12.78
CA SER A 115 -7.51 14.03 12.96
C SER A 115 -8.79 13.21 12.78
N LEU A 116 -8.68 12.04 12.16
CA LEU A 116 -9.73 11.05 11.94
C LEU A 116 -9.25 9.67 12.44
N SER A 117 -10.13 8.70 12.42
CA SER A 117 -9.78 7.30 12.71
C SER A 117 -10.16 6.39 11.53
N MET A 118 -9.37 5.34 11.30
CA MET A 118 -9.73 4.27 10.39
C MET A 118 -10.83 3.44 11.05
N PRO A 119 -12.05 3.36 10.48
CA PRO A 119 -13.12 2.52 11.05
C PRO A 119 -12.79 1.03 10.91
N GLY A 120 -13.47 0.20 11.71
CA GLY A 120 -13.47 -1.25 11.57
C GLY A 120 -14.90 -1.73 11.57
N PHE A 121 -15.25 -2.65 10.66
CA PHE A 121 -16.56 -3.28 10.57
C PHE A 121 -16.38 -4.79 10.45
N ASP A 122 -17.33 -5.53 11.05
CA ASP A 122 -17.39 -6.96 10.93
C ASP A 122 -17.93 -7.36 9.53
N PRO A 123 -17.13 -8.03 8.69
CA PRO A 123 -17.51 -8.37 7.32
C PRO A 123 -18.64 -9.40 7.23
N PHE A 124 -18.97 -10.09 8.33
CA PHE A 124 -20.06 -11.04 8.38
C PHE A 124 -21.42 -10.39 8.65
N THR A 125 -21.42 -9.15 9.16
CA THR A 125 -22.64 -8.44 9.56
C THR A 125 -22.89 -7.15 8.80
N VAL A 126 -21.85 -6.55 8.21
CA VAL A 126 -21.93 -5.29 7.49
C VAL A 126 -21.63 -5.50 6.01
N ASP A 127 -22.57 -5.11 5.14
CA ASP A 127 -22.35 -5.13 3.70
C ASP A 127 -21.20 -4.18 3.31
N PRO A 128 -20.30 -4.57 2.39
CA PRO A 128 -19.15 -3.73 1.98
C PRO A 128 -19.53 -2.34 1.46
N ALA A 129 -20.66 -2.21 0.76
CA ALA A 129 -21.14 -0.90 0.31
C ALA A 129 -21.64 -0.05 1.49
N ASP A 130 -22.28 -0.65 2.50
CA ASP A 130 -22.67 0.04 3.74
C ASP A 130 -21.43 0.50 4.52
N ALA A 131 -20.41 -0.35 4.64
CA ALA A 131 -19.14 0.01 5.26
C ALA A 131 -18.48 1.21 4.56
N ALA A 132 -18.52 1.26 3.21
CA ALA A 132 -18.02 2.39 2.43
C ALA A 132 -18.79 3.69 2.72
N ARG A 133 -20.14 3.62 2.77
CA ARG A 133 -21.00 4.77 3.10
C ARG A 133 -20.74 5.27 4.53
N MET A 134 -20.63 4.37 5.50
CA MET A 134 -20.34 4.70 6.89
C MET A 134 -18.95 5.31 7.04
N THR A 135 -17.94 4.78 6.32
CA THR A 135 -16.58 5.36 6.30
C THR A 135 -16.59 6.79 5.76
N ARG A 136 -17.26 7.04 4.63
CA ARG A 136 -17.39 8.41 4.09
C ARG A 136 -18.10 9.35 5.06
N THR A 137 -19.14 8.87 5.75
CA THR A 137 -19.88 9.64 6.76
C THR A 137 -19.01 9.95 7.99
N GLN A 138 -18.30 8.95 8.52
CA GLN A 138 -17.42 9.12 9.67
C GLN A 138 -16.27 10.08 9.37
N TRP A 139 -15.73 10.03 8.16
CA TRP A 139 -14.69 10.95 7.70
C TRP A 139 -15.27 12.32 7.29
N GLN A 140 -16.57 12.52 7.32
CA GLN A 140 -17.25 13.75 6.90
C GLN A 140 -16.86 14.17 5.48
N MET A 141 -16.73 13.17 4.59
CA MET A 141 -16.37 13.45 3.20
C MET A 141 -17.47 14.24 2.49
N PRO A 142 -17.12 15.18 1.61
CA PRO A 142 -18.09 15.90 0.80
C PRO A 142 -18.94 14.95 -0.04
N THR A 143 -20.19 15.35 -0.28
CA THR A 143 -21.07 14.68 -1.23
C THR A 143 -20.48 14.79 -2.64
N GLY A 144 -20.44 13.70 -3.39
CA GLY A 144 -19.89 13.66 -4.74
C GLY A 144 -18.55 12.94 -4.86
N PRO A 145 -17.77 13.23 -5.91
CA PRO A 145 -16.49 12.59 -6.18
C PRO A 145 -15.50 12.77 -5.02
N ALA A 146 -14.87 11.68 -4.58
CA ALA A 146 -13.81 11.74 -3.57
C ALA A 146 -12.58 12.43 -4.17
N ARG A 147 -12.19 13.57 -3.61
CA ARG A 147 -10.98 14.29 -4.01
C ARG A 147 -9.85 13.94 -3.05
N SER A 148 -8.60 13.77 -3.59
CA SER A 148 -7.39 13.50 -2.80
C SER A 148 -7.59 12.39 -1.76
N ILE A 149 -7.80 11.16 -2.21
CA ILE A 149 -8.04 9.99 -1.35
C ILE A 149 -6.92 9.82 -0.34
N VAL A 150 -5.67 10.02 -0.77
CA VAL A 150 -4.51 9.92 0.11
C VAL A 150 -4.63 10.84 1.32
N ARG A 151 -5.14 12.08 1.16
CA ARG A 151 -5.32 13.00 2.30
C ARG A 151 -6.30 12.47 3.35
N TRP A 152 -7.37 11.78 2.93
CA TRP A 152 -8.31 11.16 3.86
C TRP A 152 -7.68 10.00 4.61
N ILE A 153 -6.91 9.18 3.90
CA ILE A 153 -6.18 8.04 4.46
C ILE A 153 -5.15 8.54 5.49
N GLU A 154 -4.37 9.55 5.16
CA GLU A 154 -3.37 10.14 6.06
C GLU A 154 -4.03 10.85 7.26
N ALA A 155 -5.14 11.56 7.05
CA ALA A 155 -5.94 12.16 8.13
C ALA A 155 -6.48 11.10 9.10
N ALA A 156 -6.77 9.88 8.61
CA ALA A 156 -7.19 8.73 9.42
C ALA A 156 -6.01 8.00 10.10
N GLY A 157 -4.81 8.58 10.07
CA GLY A 157 -3.63 8.08 10.77
C GLY A 157 -2.84 7.00 10.03
N SER A 158 -3.13 6.78 8.76
CA SER A 158 -2.38 5.80 7.94
C SER A 158 -1.15 6.41 7.31
N VAL A 159 -0.09 5.62 7.18
CA VAL A 159 1.09 6.00 6.39
C VAL A 159 0.93 5.49 4.97
N VAL A 160 0.97 6.38 4.00
CA VAL A 160 0.90 6.03 2.57
C VAL A 160 2.29 6.16 1.95
N VAL A 161 2.78 5.07 1.37
CA VAL A 161 4.06 5.02 0.65
C VAL A 161 3.77 4.82 -0.84
N MET A 162 4.10 5.83 -1.64
CA MET A 162 3.97 5.78 -3.10
C MET A 162 5.35 5.48 -3.69
N THR A 163 5.55 4.29 -4.24
CA THR A 163 6.85 3.85 -4.76
C THR A 163 6.68 2.97 -5.99
N ASP A 164 7.70 2.91 -6.83
CA ASP A 164 7.75 1.90 -7.89
C ASP A 164 8.01 0.53 -7.25
N LEU A 165 7.05 -0.38 -7.40
CA LEU A 165 7.16 -1.74 -6.89
C LEU A 165 7.94 -2.67 -7.83
N GLY A 166 8.45 -2.17 -8.95
CA GLY A 166 9.22 -2.94 -9.94
C GLY A 166 8.40 -4.05 -10.64
N ASN A 167 7.09 -4.09 -10.40
CA ASN A 167 6.20 -5.07 -10.97
C ASN A 167 4.82 -4.47 -11.25
N GLN A 168 4.48 -4.31 -12.53
CA GLN A 168 3.17 -3.76 -12.95
C GLN A 168 1.95 -4.67 -12.62
N ARG A 169 2.18 -5.88 -12.10
CA ARG A 169 1.12 -6.81 -11.70
C ARG A 169 0.66 -6.61 -10.26
N VAL A 170 1.37 -5.78 -9.50
CA VAL A 170 1.00 -5.42 -8.14
C VAL A 170 0.67 -3.95 -8.10
N ASP A 171 -0.53 -3.64 -7.70
CA ASP A 171 -1.06 -2.29 -7.67
C ASP A 171 -0.86 -1.63 -6.32
N GLY A 172 -1.06 -2.37 -5.25
CA GLY A 172 -0.91 -1.90 -3.88
C GLY A 172 -0.95 -3.05 -2.89
N LEU A 173 -0.66 -2.71 -1.65
CA LEU A 173 -0.63 -3.59 -0.49
C LEU A 173 -0.95 -2.77 0.74
N SER A 174 -1.74 -3.31 1.67
CA SER A 174 -1.98 -2.68 2.97
C SER A 174 -1.80 -3.64 4.12
N GLN A 175 -1.42 -3.09 5.28
CA GLN A 175 -1.29 -3.87 6.50
C GLN A 175 -1.48 -2.98 7.72
N TRP A 176 -2.14 -3.51 8.76
CA TRP A 176 -2.15 -2.91 10.08
C TRP A 176 -0.80 -3.11 10.79
N THR A 177 -0.33 -2.08 11.43
CA THR A 177 0.65 -2.18 12.52
C THR A 177 -0.13 -2.35 13.85
N ALA A 178 0.57 -2.28 14.99
CA ALA A 178 -0.12 -2.27 16.28
C ALA A 178 -1.14 -1.12 16.38
N ASP A 179 -0.77 0.09 15.90
CA ASP A 179 -1.50 1.33 16.16
C ASP A 179 -2.02 2.03 14.90
N HIS A 180 -1.47 1.73 13.73
CA HIS A 180 -1.81 2.44 12.50
C HIS A 180 -1.67 1.54 11.27
N PRO A 181 -2.42 1.80 10.20
CA PRO A 181 -2.23 1.10 8.93
C PRO A 181 -1.13 1.73 8.09
N VAL A 182 -0.46 0.88 7.29
CA VAL A 182 0.48 1.27 6.24
C VAL A 182 -0.08 0.79 4.91
N ILE A 183 -0.14 1.68 3.94
CA ILE A 183 -0.55 1.38 2.56
C ILE A 183 0.62 1.69 1.63
N VAL A 184 1.02 0.70 0.83
CA VAL A 184 2.03 0.88 -0.21
C VAL A 184 1.35 0.76 -1.57
N VAL A 185 1.52 1.75 -2.44
CA VAL A 185 0.93 1.74 -3.79
C VAL A 185 1.99 1.98 -4.86
N ASN A 186 1.76 1.36 -6.02
CA ASN A 186 2.64 1.48 -7.17
C ASN A 186 2.47 2.84 -7.86
N SER A 187 3.46 3.71 -7.69
CA SER A 187 3.48 5.07 -8.25
C SER A 187 3.54 5.12 -9.78
N GLY A 188 3.92 4.02 -10.43
CA GLY A 188 3.94 3.91 -11.91
C GLY A 188 2.57 3.70 -12.55
N ASN A 189 1.52 3.50 -11.75
CA ASN A 189 0.16 3.32 -12.27
C ASN A 189 -0.50 4.65 -12.63
N PRO A 190 -1.41 4.69 -13.65
CA PRO A 190 -2.25 5.85 -13.92
C PRO A 190 -3.09 6.24 -12.69
N THR A 191 -3.38 7.54 -12.55
CA THR A 191 -4.06 8.08 -11.36
C THR A 191 -5.42 7.41 -11.08
N ASP A 192 -6.24 7.14 -12.09
CA ASP A 192 -7.51 6.44 -11.95
C ASP A 192 -7.37 5.03 -11.35
N ARG A 193 -6.35 4.28 -11.81
CA ARG A 193 -6.04 2.94 -11.27
C ARG A 193 -5.49 3.02 -9.85
N LEU A 194 -4.61 3.99 -9.59
CA LEU A 194 -4.05 4.23 -8.26
C LEU A 194 -5.16 4.56 -7.25
N ARG A 195 -6.12 5.40 -7.64
CA ARG A 195 -7.27 5.75 -6.80
C ARG A 195 -8.17 4.54 -6.49
N TRP A 196 -8.39 3.67 -7.50
CA TRP A 196 -9.10 2.41 -7.27
C TRP A 196 -8.36 1.53 -6.27
N THR A 197 -7.05 1.37 -6.46
CA THR A 197 -6.19 0.59 -5.55
C THR A 197 -6.27 1.14 -4.12
N LEU A 198 -6.12 2.45 -3.93
CA LEU A 198 -6.23 3.06 -2.59
C LEU A 198 -7.58 2.76 -1.93
N ALA A 199 -8.69 2.90 -2.66
CA ALA A 199 -10.02 2.60 -2.14
C ALA A 199 -10.22 1.10 -1.83
N HIS A 200 -9.63 0.22 -2.63
CA HIS A 200 -9.61 -1.22 -2.41
C HIS A 200 -8.82 -1.58 -1.14
N GLU A 201 -7.65 -0.98 -0.95
CA GLU A 201 -6.83 -1.17 0.25
C GLU A 201 -7.52 -0.64 1.52
N ILE A 202 -8.26 0.49 1.43
CA ILE A 202 -9.12 0.94 2.52
C ILE A 202 -10.17 -0.13 2.84
N GLY A 203 -10.78 -0.75 1.83
CA GLY A 203 -11.74 -1.85 2.00
C GLY A 203 -11.16 -2.99 2.83
N HIS A 204 -9.93 -3.43 2.55
CA HIS A 204 -9.25 -4.43 3.35
C HIS A 204 -9.01 -3.97 4.79
N LEU A 205 -8.52 -2.75 4.99
CA LEU A 205 -8.22 -2.23 6.32
C LEU A 205 -9.47 -2.04 7.19
N VAL A 206 -10.61 -1.79 6.57
CA VAL A 206 -11.87 -1.49 7.23
C VAL A 206 -12.68 -2.77 7.54
N LEU A 207 -12.65 -3.76 6.64
CA LEU A 207 -13.45 -4.98 6.74
C LEU A 207 -12.67 -6.19 7.23
N HIS A 208 -11.38 -6.29 6.93
CA HIS A 208 -10.61 -7.52 7.10
C HIS A 208 -9.46 -7.38 8.12
N ARG A 209 -9.67 -6.56 9.15
CA ARG A 209 -8.64 -6.32 10.16
C ARG A 209 -8.40 -7.54 11.05
N GLU A 210 -9.47 -8.18 11.51
CA GLU A 210 -9.42 -9.27 12.48
C GLU A 210 -9.86 -10.59 11.87
N ASP A 211 -10.82 -10.53 10.94
CA ASP A 211 -11.42 -11.69 10.30
C ASP A 211 -11.30 -11.59 8.77
N ALA A 212 -10.90 -12.69 8.15
CA ALA A 212 -10.86 -12.82 6.69
C ALA A 212 -12.00 -13.72 6.22
N THR A 213 -12.82 -13.22 5.30
CA THR A 213 -13.83 -14.03 4.61
C THR A 213 -13.21 -14.75 3.40
N ALA A 214 -13.92 -15.75 2.86
CA ALA A 214 -13.50 -16.41 1.63
C ALA A 214 -13.53 -15.48 0.41
N ASP A 215 -14.29 -14.37 0.48
CA ASP A 215 -14.59 -13.45 -0.62
C ASP A 215 -13.92 -12.07 -0.45
N LEU A 216 -12.89 -11.95 0.39
CA LEU A 216 -12.26 -10.70 0.80
C LEU A 216 -11.93 -9.74 -0.36
N GLU A 217 -11.47 -10.27 -1.48
CA GLU A 217 -11.16 -9.45 -2.69
C GLU A 217 -12.43 -8.85 -3.30
N ARG A 218 -13.51 -9.63 -3.36
CA ARG A 218 -14.80 -9.17 -3.88
C ARG A 218 -15.42 -8.11 -2.97
N GLU A 219 -15.25 -8.27 -1.67
CA GLU A 219 -15.73 -7.33 -0.66
C GLU A 219 -14.96 -6.01 -0.70
N ALA A 220 -13.63 -6.06 -0.84
CA ALA A 220 -12.80 -4.88 -1.03
C ALA A 220 -13.11 -4.15 -2.36
N ASP A 221 -13.36 -4.89 -3.45
CA ASP A 221 -13.81 -4.30 -4.72
C ASP A 221 -15.21 -3.66 -4.59
N ALA A 222 -16.15 -4.27 -3.86
CA ALA A 222 -17.47 -3.71 -3.62
C ALA A 222 -17.40 -2.44 -2.74
N PHE A 223 -16.57 -2.46 -1.71
CA PHE A 223 -16.27 -1.27 -0.91
C PHE A 223 -15.70 -0.15 -1.78
N ALA A 224 -14.66 -0.43 -2.59
CA ALA A 224 -14.01 0.55 -3.45
C ALA A 224 -15.00 1.17 -4.45
N ALA A 225 -15.88 0.36 -5.04
CA ALA A 225 -16.89 0.83 -5.98
C ALA A 225 -17.85 1.84 -5.34
N GLU A 226 -18.38 1.53 -4.14
CA GLU A 226 -19.27 2.43 -3.41
C GLU A 226 -18.54 3.65 -2.84
N PHE A 227 -17.32 3.46 -2.33
CA PHE A 227 -16.50 4.55 -1.78
C PHE A 227 -16.18 5.62 -2.82
N LEU A 228 -15.82 5.20 -4.04
CA LEU A 228 -15.47 6.11 -5.15
C LEU A 228 -16.69 6.63 -5.91
N MET A 229 -17.71 5.79 -6.06
CA MET A 229 -18.90 6.03 -6.87
C MET A 229 -20.17 5.68 -6.09
N PRO A 230 -20.55 6.47 -5.06
CA PRO A 230 -21.74 6.19 -4.26
C PRO A 230 -22.98 6.04 -5.13
N GLU A 231 -23.73 4.95 -4.94
CA GLU A 231 -24.88 4.60 -5.78
C GLU A 231 -25.87 5.75 -5.93
N ALA A 232 -26.23 6.38 -4.81
CA ALA A 232 -27.23 7.46 -4.80
C ALA A 232 -26.88 8.63 -5.72
N LEU A 233 -25.58 8.82 -6.00
CA LEU A 233 -25.06 9.94 -6.77
C LEU A 233 -24.75 9.53 -8.21
N ILE A 234 -24.05 8.40 -8.39
CA ILE A 234 -23.57 8.01 -9.71
C ILE A 234 -24.64 7.35 -10.59
N ARG A 235 -25.65 6.67 -9.99
CA ARG A 235 -26.68 5.95 -10.75
C ARG A 235 -27.39 6.79 -11.80
N PRO A 236 -27.85 8.03 -11.54
CA PRO A 236 -28.46 8.89 -12.55
C PRO A 236 -27.52 9.22 -13.71
N GLU A 237 -26.24 9.43 -13.43
CA GLU A 237 -25.23 9.81 -14.42
C GLU A 237 -24.82 8.63 -15.32
N LEU A 238 -25.00 7.38 -14.85
CA LEU A 238 -24.72 6.18 -15.62
C LEU A 238 -25.87 5.84 -16.59
N ALA A 239 -26.99 6.54 -16.56
CA ALA A 239 -28.09 6.34 -17.52
C ALA A 239 -27.60 6.61 -18.95
N ASN A 240 -27.90 5.67 -19.87
CA ASN A 240 -27.46 5.75 -21.27
C ASN A 240 -25.94 5.83 -21.48
N LEU A 241 -25.17 5.17 -20.65
CA LEU A 241 -23.70 5.18 -20.70
C LEU A 241 -23.17 4.77 -22.08
N THR A 242 -22.34 5.64 -22.65
CA THR A 242 -21.52 5.42 -23.85
C THR A 242 -20.04 5.55 -23.50
N LEU A 243 -19.12 5.17 -24.39
CA LEU A 243 -17.69 5.40 -24.14
C LEU A 243 -17.35 6.89 -24.04
N GLY A 244 -18.06 7.76 -24.79
CA GLY A 244 -17.85 9.21 -24.71
C GLY A 244 -18.22 9.77 -23.34
N THR A 245 -19.46 9.52 -22.90
CA THR A 245 -19.93 9.96 -21.58
C THR A 245 -19.13 9.32 -20.43
N ALA A 246 -18.64 8.08 -20.60
CA ALA A 246 -17.78 7.44 -19.63
C ALA A 246 -16.41 8.15 -19.48
N VAL A 247 -15.87 8.73 -20.56
CA VAL A 247 -14.65 9.54 -20.49
C VAL A 247 -14.90 10.86 -19.74
N ASP A 248 -16.06 11.47 -19.91
CA ASP A 248 -16.41 12.70 -19.17
C ASP A 248 -16.60 12.40 -17.68
N LEU A 249 -17.34 11.33 -17.34
CA LEU A 249 -17.48 10.86 -15.95
C LEU A 249 -16.14 10.46 -15.32
N LYS A 250 -15.23 9.90 -16.11
CA LYS A 250 -13.86 9.59 -15.64
C LYS A 250 -13.14 10.86 -15.15
N ARG A 251 -13.23 11.97 -15.88
CA ARG A 251 -12.63 13.25 -15.48
C ARG A 251 -13.23 13.76 -14.17
N GLU A 252 -14.52 13.60 -14.01
CA GLU A 252 -15.25 14.08 -12.85
C GLU A 252 -15.01 13.19 -11.61
N TRP A 253 -15.21 11.87 -11.74
CA TRP A 253 -15.14 10.93 -10.63
C TRP A 253 -13.74 10.40 -10.36
N GLY A 254 -12.79 10.59 -11.27
CA GLY A 254 -11.40 10.15 -11.14
C GLY A 254 -11.26 8.63 -11.09
N VAL A 255 -12.10 7.91 -11.82
CA VAL A 255 -12.09 6.44 -11.94
C VAL A 255 -11.96 6.02 -13.39
N SER A 256 -11.57 4.77 -13.67
CA SER A 256 -11.41 4.30 -15.04
C SER A 256 -12.76 4.13 -15.77
N VAL A 257 -12.73 4.25 -17.10
CA VAL A 257 -13.90 3.93 -17.96
C VAL A 257 -14.37 2.49 -17.70
N ALA A 258 -13.43 1.57 -17.51
CA ALA A 258 -13.75 0.18 -17.18
C ALA A 258 -14.49 0.06 -15.83
N ALA A 259 -14.09 0.83 -14.81
CA ALA A 259 -14.77 0.86 -13.50
C ALA A 259 -16.20 1.42 -13.61
N LEU A 260 -16.40 2.48 -14.40
CA LEU A 260 -17.74 3.05 -14.65
C LEU A 260 -18.67 2.06 -15.36
N ILE A 261 -18.19 1.34 -16.37
CA ILE A 261 -18.96 0.31 -17.07
C ILE A 261 -19.33 -0.82 -16.08
N GLN A 262 -18.39 -1.24 -15.26
CA GLN A 262 -18.62 -2.29 -14.26
C GLN A 262 -19.61 -1.83 -13.20
N ARG A 263 -19.49 -0.59 -12.71
CA ARG A 263 -20.41 -0.01 -11.74
C ARG A 263 -21.84 0.10 -12.27
N ALA A 264 -21.98 0.58 -13.50
CA ALA A 264 -23.29 0.67 -14.16
C ALA A 264 -23.99 -0.70 -14.29
N HIS A 265 -23.21 -1.75 -14.55
CA HIS A 265 -23.73 -3.11 -14.57
C HIS A 265 -24.11 -3.62 -13.16
N GLN A 266 -23.25 -3.43 -12.15
CA GLN A 266 -23.54 -3.80 -10.77
C GLN A 266 -24.82 -3.15 -10.23
N LEU A 267 -25.07 -1.90 -10.62
CA LEU A 267 -26.26 -1.15 -10.25
C LEU A 267 -27.50 -1.50 -11.09
N GLY A 268 -27.41 -2.45 -12.04
CA GLY A 268 -28.52 -2.84 -12.91
C GLY A 268 -28.90 -1.78 -13.96
N VAL A 269 -28.06 -0.76 -14.17
CA VAL A 269 -28.27 0.27 -15.20
C VAL A 269 -27.89 -0.25 -16.59
N LEU A 270 -26.91 -1.15 -16.66
CA LEU A 270 -26.50 -1.81 -17.91
C LEU A 270 -26.84 -3.30 -17.87
N SER A 271 -27.40 -3.80 -18.98
CA SER A 271 -27.53 -5.24 -19.19
C SER A 271 -26.18 -5.91 -19.49
N ASP A 272 -26.10 -7.24 -19.31
CA ASP A 272 -24.92 -8.05 -19.67
C ASP A 272 -24.47 -7.82 -21.12
N ALA A 273 -25.43 -7.81 -22.06
CA ALA A 273 -25.17 -7.58 -23.48
C ALA A 273 -24.56 -6.20 -23.75
N ARG A 274 -25.10 -5.16 -23.11
CA ARG A 274 -24.57 -3.79 -23.24
C ARG A 274 -23.20 -3.64 -22.63
N ARG A 275 -22.99 -4.21 -21.44
CA ARG A 275 -21.67 -4.27 -20.77
C ARG A 275 -20.63 -4.95 -21.67
N ALA A 276 -20.93 -6.13 -22.20
CA ALA A 276 -20.03 -6.86 -23.10
C ALA A 276 -19.70 -6.05 -24.37
N SER A 277 -20.70 -5.37 -24.96
CA SER A 277 -20.53 -4.49 -26.11
C SER A 277 -19.57 -3.34 -25.81
N LEU A 278 -19.73 -2.65 -24.65
CA LEU A 278 -18.85 -1.55 -24.26
C LEU A 278 -17.42 -2.01 -24.01
N PHE A 279 -17.22 -3.17 -23.35
CA PHE A 279 -15.88 -3.74 -23.16
C PHE A 279 -15.22 -4.17 -24.50
N LYS A 280 -15.99 -4.69 -25.45
CA LYS A 280 -15.50 -4.97 -26.81
C LYS A 280 -15.05 -3.69 -27.52
N GLN A 281 -15.84 -2.61 -27.44
CA GLN A 281 -15.48 -1.32 -28.02
C GLN A 281 -14.25 -0.71 -27.35
N LEU A 282 -14.12 -0.83 -26.03
CA LEU A 282 -12.95 -0.40 -25.26
C LEU A 282 -11.70 -1.13 -25.71
N SER A 283 -11.79 -2.47 -25.89
CA SER A 283 -10.70 -3.31 -26.39
C SER A 283 -10.29 -2.93 -27.81
N ALA A 284 -11.24 -2.70 -28.71
CA ALA A 284 -11.00 -2.33 -30.11
C ALA A 284 -10.26 -0.98 -30.25
N ARG A 285 -10.40 -0.08 -29.26
CA ARG A 285 -9.69 1.21 -29.20
C ARG A 285 -8.34 1.12 -28.47
N GLY A 286 -7.92 -0.05 -28.01
CA GLY A 286 -6.70 -0.20 -27.21
C GLY A 286 -6.78 0.35 -25.77
N TRP A 287 -7.97 0.77 -25.33
CA TRP A 287 -8.16 1.42 -24.03
C TRP A 287 -8.05 0.49 -22.83
N ARG A 288 -7.91 -0.83 -23.06
CA ARG A 288 -7.57 -1.77 -21.97
C ARG A 288 -6.16 -1.58 -21.42
N VAL A 289 -5.27 -1.02 -22.24
CA VAL A 289 -3.86 -0.79 -21.84
C VAL A 289 -3.70 0.65 -21.35
N ARG A 290 -4.23 1.60 -22.10
CA ARG A 290 -4.17 3.03 -21.78
C ARG A 290 -5.49 3.69 -22.14
N GLU A 291 -6.24 4.09 -21.12
CA GLU A 291 -7.47 4.84 -21.30
C GLU A 291 -7.17 6.32 -21.58
N PRO A 292 -8.07 7.02 -22.31
CA PRO A 292 -7.95 8.48 -22.47
C PRO A 292 -8.19 9.19 -21.14
N ALA A 293 -7.75 10.44 -21.06
CA ALA A 293 -7.95 11.35 -19.92
C ALA A 293 -7.37 10.89 -18.55
N SER A 294 -6.55 9.83 -18.50
CA SER A 294 -5.90 9.44 -17.24
C SER A 294 -4.94 10.52 -16.74
N ASP A 295 -4.28 11.23 -17.65
CA ASP A 295 -3.35 12.31 -17.34
C ASP A 295 -4.05 13.64 -16.97
N GLU A 296 -5.38 13.73 -17.16
CA GLU A 296 -6.20 14.89 -16.82
C GLU A 296 -6.73 14.81 -15.37
N ILE A 297 -6.65 13.64 -14.74
CA ILE A 297 -7.04 13.45 -13.34
C ILE A 297 -5.92 13.99 -12.43
N ALA A 298 -6.28 14.85 -11.47
CA ALA A 298 -5.32 15.39 -10.52
C ALA A 298 -4.60 14.26 -9.77
N PRO A 299 -3.25 14.24 -9.75
CA PRO A 299 -2.49 13.16 -9.14
C PRO A 299 -2.71 13.10 -7.62
N GLU A 300 -2.79 11.89 -7.09
CA GLU A 300 -2.73 11.65 -5.66
C GLU A 300 -1.29 11.88 -5.17
N ARG A 301 -1.15 12.42 -3.96
CA ARG A 301 0.17 12.70 -3.36
C ARG A 301 0.17 12.37 -1.88
N ALA A 302 1.10 11.54 -1.45
CA ALA A 302 1.39 11.32 -0.04
C ALA A 302 2.16 12.53 0.49
N GLN A 303 1.65 13.14 1.56
CA GLN A 303 2.20 14.37 2.13
C GLN A 303 2.65 14.19 3.58
N LEU A 304 2.14 13.21 4.29
CA LEU A 304 2.43 12.98 5.70
C LEU A 304 3.93 12.79 5.95
N LEU A 305 4.56 11.89 5.19
CA LEU A 305 6.00 11.64 5.31
C LEU A 305 6.85 12.85 4.91
N ASP A 306 6.41 13.63 3.90
CA ASP A 306 7.07 14.88 3.52
C ASP A 306 6.97 15.94 4.61
N HIS A 307 5.83 16.05 5.28
CA HIS A 307 5.64 16.95 6.41
C HIS A 307 6.51 16.55 7.61
N ILE A 308 6.56 15.24 7.94
CA ILE A 308 7.43 14.70 8.98
C ILE A 308 8.89 15.02 8.67
N ASN A 309 9.34 14.71 7.45
CA ASN A 309 10.70 14.98 7.01
C ASN A 309 11.04 16.47 7.12
N SER A 310 10.13 17.34 6.67
CA SER A 310 10.31 18.80 6.75
C SER A 310 10.37 19.30 8.19
N HIS A 311 9.55 18.74 9.08
CA HIS A 311 9.55 19.07 10.50
C HIS A 311 10.85 18.64 11.19
N LEU A 312 11.34 17.41 10.96
CA LEU A 312 12.59 16.90 11.51
C LEU A 312 13.79 17.75 11.07
N ARG A 313 13.85 18.10 9.77
CA ARG A 313 14.88 19.00 9.25
C ARG A 313 14.79 20.42 9.83
N GLY A 314 13.59 20.92 10.04
CA GLY A 314 13.37 22.22 10.72
C GLY A 314 13.89 22.23 12.14
N ARG A 315 14.02 21.05 12.78
CA ARG A 315 14.66 20.86 14.08
C ARG A 315 16.18 20.69 14.00
N GLY A 316 16.77 20.75 12.81
CA GLY A 316 18.20 20.69 12.59
C GLY A 316 18.76 19.28 12.24
N LEU A 317 17.89 18.27 12.07
CA LEU A 317 18.37 16.93 11.72
C LEU A 317 18.79 16.88 10.23
N ASP A 318 19.90 16.21 9.98
CA ASP A 318 20.36 15.93 8.62
C ASP A 318 19.72 14.66 8.01
N ASP A 319 20.03 14.36 6.75
CA ASP A 319 19.47 13.21 6.04
C ASP A 319 19.83 11.86 6.67
N ALA A 320 21.01 11.75 7.27
CA ALA A 320 21.47 10.52 7.92
C ALA A 320 20.75 10.32 9.24
N GLU A 321 20.58 11.38 10.03
CA GLU A 321 19.86 11.35 11.30
C GLU A 321 18.38 11.01 11.10
N VAL A 322 17.71 11.63 10.08
CA VAL A 322 16.34 11.29 9.71
C VAL A 322 16.21 9.82 9.31
N ALA A 323 17.17 9.29 8.54
CA ALA A 323 17.18 7.89 8.16
C ALA A 323 17.31 6.97 9.38
N GLN A 324 18.20 7.31 10.32
CA GLN A 324 18.41 6.53 11.55
C GLN A 324 17.17 6.48 12.46
N LEU A 325 16.41 7.58 12.56
CA LEU A 325 15.13 7.59 13.30
C LEU A 325 14.14 6.58 12.73
N ALA A 326 14.08 6.44 11.42
CA ALA A 326 13.25 5.45 10.75
C ALA A 326 13.89 4.04 10.68
N GLY A 327 15.05 3.82 11.33
CA GLY A 327 15.73 2.53 11.37
C GLY A 327 16.59 2.20 10.17
N TYR A 328 16.80 3.12 9.23
CA TYR A 328 17.70 2.93 8.09
C TYR A 328 19.14 3.32 8.45
N ARG A 329 20.11 2.58 7.92
CA ARG A 329 21.53 2.85 8.16
C ARG A 329 22.03 4.09 7.40
N SER A 330 21.46 4.38 6.24
CA SER A 330 21.86 5.51 5.41
C SER A 330 20.68 6.23 4.80
N ALA A 331 20.83 7.50 4.49
CA ALA A 331 19.82 8.32 3.82
C ALA A 331 19.41 7.71 2.47
N ASN A 332 20.35 7.12 1.73
CA ASN A 332 20.07 6.51 0.42
C ASN A 332 19.16 5.30 0.49
N ASN A 333 19.12 4.61 1.62
CA ASN A 333 18.27 3.44 1.84
C ASN A 333 16.88 3.81 2.39
N ASN A 334 16.70 5.07 2.83
CA ASN A 334 15.46 5.52 3.43
C ASN A 334 14.33 5.62 2.37
N ARG A 335 13.50 4.58 2.32
CA ARG A 335 12.36 4.51 1.39
C ARG A 335 11.14 5.30 1.87
N LEU A 336 11.04 5.58 3.17
CA LEU A 336 9.94 6.37 3.73
C LEU A 336 10.15 7.86 3.43
N MET A 337 11.37 8.35 3.64
CA MET A 337 11.73 9.77 3.50
C MET A 337 13.06 9.89 2.74
N PRO A 338 13.06 9.74 1.42
CA PRO A 338 14.28 9.81 0.61
C PRO A 338 14.94 11.20 0.73
N PRO A 339 16.27 11.29 0.61
CA PRO A 339 16.98 12.56 0.68
C PRO A 339 16.50 13.52 -0.41
N ARG A 340 16.38 14.80 -0.09
CA ARG A 340 15.99 15.85 -1.05
C ARG A 340 17.10 15.97 -2.11
N GLY A 341 16.77 15.78 -3.38
CA GLY A 341 17.68 15.94 -4.51
C GLY A 341 17.77 14.75 -5.46
N ARG A 342 17.19 13.60 -5.14
CA ARG A 342 16.99 12.51 -6.10
C ARG A 342 15.61 12.60 -6.75
N THR A 343 15.48 13.43 -7.77
CA THR A 343 14.48 13.16 -8.80
C THR A 343 14.91 11.86 -9.45
N LEU A 344 14.18 10.77 -9.21
CA LEU A 344 14.36 9.54 -9.95
C LEU A 344 13.96 9.83 -11.40
N HIS A 345 14.93 10.20 -12.23
CA HIS A 345 14.75 10.16 -13.66
C HIS A 345 14.61 8.68 -14.04
N ALA A 346 13.45 8.32 -14.60
CA ALA A 346 13.28 7.05 -15.26
C ALA A 346 14.41 6.94 -16.31
N VAL A 347 15.28 5.95 -16.15
CA VAL A 347 16.24 5.58 -17.19
C VAL A 347 15.41 4.94 -18.29
N SER A 348 15.15 5.73 -19.35
CA SER A 348 14.65 5.23 -20.61
C SER A 348 15.78 4.41 -21.24
N GLY A 349 15.65 3.09 -21.22
CA GLY A 349 16.40 2.12 -21.98
C GLY A 349 15.48 1.36 -22.90
#